data_28bfa13687da038a91478aaeaa0da001
#
_entry.id   28bfa13687da038a91478aaeaa0da001
#
_cell.length_a   1.000
_cell.length_b   1.000
_cell.length_c   1.000
_cell.angle_alpha   90.00
_cell.angle_beta   90.00
_cell.angle_gamma   90.00
#
_symmetry.space_group_name_H-M   'P 1'
#
loop_
_entity.id
_entity.type
_entity.pdbx_description
1 polymer ?
#
loop_
_entity_poly.entity_id
_entity_poly.type
_entity_poly.pdbx_seq_one_letter_code
_entity_poly.pdbx_strand_id
1 'polypeptide(L)'
;MTRQAFYKRDEDFLFRRLAIEQFVVQFARGVREQDPGIGADNLWRIYRERFSEEYRVGRDAFRDILHEHGLNIRRRFRAPRTTDSRHSLPTYPNLVKNVIPTRPNQIWVSDITYIAIEDSEARLGYTFCFLTIIMDAYSKKILGWRVAPTLEAAHSIKALKMAIKTLPEGFSETLIHHSDRGTQYASADYIKVLADNNITPSMTESGNPKDNAMAERINSTVKNELLYGKTFSSLRQVFEAVRKAVGFYNSERPHSSIDWHTPDEAHQMQGEMKRHWHSWREDAIKKQAMEAV
;
A
#
# COMPACT_ATOMS: atom_id res chain seq x y z
N MET A 1 -38.63 -8.83 25.10
CA MET A 1 -38.33 -10.22 24.73
C MET A 1 -39.29 -11.10 25.54
N THR A 2 -40.19 -11.86 24.91
CA THR A 2 -41.13 -12.72 25.61
C THR A 2 -40.45 -13.96 26.18
N ARG A 3 -40.95 -14.48 27.31
CA ARG A 3 -40.44 -15.69 27.99
C ARG A 3 -40.33 -16.89 27.02
N GLN A 4 -41.26 -17.03 26.06
CA GLN A 4 -41.24 -18.05 25.02
C GLN A 4 -40.14 -17.89 23.98
N ALA A 5 -39.74 -16.66 23.67
CA ALA A 5 -38.61 -16.39 22.76
C ALA A 5 -37.24 -16.72 23.39
N PHE A 6 -37.16 -16.65 24.73
CA PHE A 6 -35.96 -17.01 25.46
C PHE A 6 -35.70 -18.53 25.48
N TYR A 7 -36.77 -19.35 25.60
CA TYR A 7 -36.67 -20.82 25.65
C TYR A 7 -36.65 -21.48 24.26
N LYS A 8 -36.90 -20.73 23.17
CA LYS A 8 -36.77 -21.22 21.78
C LYS A 8 -35.39 -21.00 21.16
N ARG A 9 -34.38 -20.66 21.94
CA ARG A 9 -33.01 -20.68 21.47
C ARG A 9 -32.57 -22.13 21.35
N ASP A 10 -32.66 -22.61 20.11
CA ASP A 10 -32.16 -23.90 19.69
C ASP A 10 -30.67 -24.02 20.09
N GLU A 11 -30.29 -25.06 20.81
CA GLU A 11 -28.92 -25.33 21.21
C GLU A 11 -28.01 -25.42 19.98
N ASP A 12 -28.51 -25.96 18.86
CA ASP A 12 -27.82 -26.00 17.58
C ASP A 12 -27.54 -24.60 17.02
N PHE A 13 -28.42 -23.63 17.21
CA PHE A 13 -28.20 -22.24 16.80
C PHE A 13 -27.08 -21.58 17.60
N LEU A 14 -27.05 -21.78 18.91
CA LEU A 14 -25.99 -21.27 19.78
C LEU A 14 -24.64 -21.91 19.45
N PHE A 15 -24.64 -23.22 19.23
CA PHE A 15 -23.42 -23.93 18.84
C PHE A 15 -22.87 -23.46 17.49
N ARG A 16 -23.72 -23.32 16.48
CA ARG A 16 -23.32 -22.77 15.17
C ARG A 16 -22.78 -21.34 15.28
N ARG A 17 -23.43 -20.49 16.07
CA ARG A 17 -22.97 -19.11 16.31
C ARG A 17 -21.58 -19.09 16.93
N LEU A 18 -21.34 -19.88 17.98
CA LEU A 18 -20.03 -19.98 18.64
C LEU A 18 -18.97 -20.56 17.70
N ALA A 19 -19.32 -21.55 16.87
CA ALA A 19 -18.40 -22.11 15.88
C ALA A 19 -17.98 -21.06 14.83
N ILE A 20 -18.92 -20.30 14.29
CA ILE A 20 -18.65 -19.21 13.35
C ILE A 20 -17.78 -18.13 14.01
N GLU A 21 -18.08 -17.74 15.24
CA GLU A 21 -17.31 -16.76 15.99
C GLU A 21 -15.86 -17.19 16.17
N GLN A 22 -15.61 -18.41 16.61
CA GLN A 22 -14.26 -18.99 16.73
C GLN A 22 -13.55 -19.05 15.37
N PHE A 23 -14.25 -19.41 14.34
CA PHE A 23 -13.73 -19.48 13.00
C PHE A 23 -13.28 -18.09 12.48
N VAL A 24 -14.09 -17.05 12.69
CA VAL A 24 -13.74 -15.66 12.37
C VAL A 24 -12.49 -15.21 13.14
N VAL A 25 -12.41 -15.54 14.43
CA VAL A 25 -11.26 -15.18 15.28
C VAL A 25 -9.97 -15.85 14.79
N GLN A 26 -10.03 -17.16 14.50
CA GLN A 26 -8.87 -17.89 13.99
C GLN A 26 -8.43 -17.37 12.62
N PHE A 27 -9.38 -17.13 11.72
CA PHE A 27 -9.12 -16.53 10.43
C PHE A 27 -8.45 -15.16 10.56
N ALA A 28 -9.01 -14.27 11.40
CA ALA A 28 -8.45 -12.94 11.60
C ALA A 28 -7.02 -12.98 12.16
N ARG A 29 -6.73 -13.89 13.08
CA ARG A 29 -5.38 -14.12 13.61
C ARG A 29 -4.43 -14.62 12.53
N GLY A 30 -4.83 -15.60 11.73
CA GLY A 30 -4.01 -16.14 10.65
C GLY A 30 -3.66 -15.10 9.57
N VAL A 31 -4.62 -14.26 9.14
CA VAL A 31 -4.32 -13.18 8.20
C VAL A 31 -3.39 -12.14 8.83
N ARG A 32 -3.55 -11.84 10.12
CA ARG A 32 -2.70 -10.87 10.83
C ARG A 32 -1.28 -11.33 11.10
N GLU A 33 -0.97 -12.60 10.94
CA GLU A 33 0.43 -13.05 10.89
C GLU A 33 1.17 -12.46 9.68
N GLN A 34 0.46 -12.22 8.56
CA GLN A 34 1.00 -11.65 7.34
C GLN A 34 0.83 -10.13 7.28
N ASP A 35 -0.34 -9.63 7.66
CA ASP A 35 -0.69 -8.19 7.74
C ASP A 35 -1.21 -7.82 9.14
N PRO A 36 -0.35 -7.55 10.11
CA PRO A 36 -0.73 -7.32 11.50
C PRO A 36 -1.67 -6.13 11.71
N GLY A 37 -1.64 -5.16 10.81
CA GLY A 37 -2.43 -3.94 10.90
C GLY A 37 -3.65 -3.90 10.00
N ILE A 38 -4.01 -5.00 9.34
CA ILE A 38 -5.16 -5.05 8.44
C ILE A 38 -6.45 -4.67 9.17
N GLY A 39 -7.19 -3.70 8.62
CA GLY A 39 -8.46 -3.23 9.16
C GLY A 39 -9.60 -4.24 8.98
N ALA A 40 -10.64 -4.12 9.83
CA ALA A 40 -11.76 -5.03 9.84
C ALA A 40 -12.50 -5.17 8.49
N ASP A 41 -12.59 -4.10 7.71
CA ASP A 41 -13.26 -4.13 6.39
C ASP A 41 -12.52 -4.96 5.35
N ASN A 42 -11.19 -4.83 5.32
CA ASN A 42 -10.35 -5.63 4.43
C ASN A 42 -10.37 -7.10 4.87
N LEU A 43 -10.27 -7.37 6.19
CA LEU A 43 -10.41 -8.72 6.73
C LEU A 43 -11.74 -9.36 6.35
N TRP A 44 -12.86 -8.64 6.52
CA TRP A 44 -14.19 -9.14 6.17
C TRP A 44 -14.31 -9.45 4.68
N ARG A 45 -13.68 -8.67 3.79
CA ARG A 45 -13.71 -8.93 2.35
C ARG A 45 -12.95 -10.19 2.00
N ILE A 46 -11.73 -10.36 2.51
CA ILE A 46 -10.95 -11.59 2.32
C ILE A 46 -11.72 -12.80 2.85
N TYR A 47 -12.37 -12.64 4.02
CA TYR A 47 -13.21 -13.68 4.62
C TYR A 47 -14.35 -14.09 3.69
N ARG A 48 -15.09 -13.10 3.19
CA ARG A 48 -16.25 -13.31 2.32
C ARG A 48 -15.90 -13.99 1.00
N GLU A 49 -14.74 -13.71 0.45
CA GLU A 49 -14.25 -14.31 -0.79
C GLU A 49 -13.78 -15.75 -0.61
N ARG A 50 -13.19 -16.07 0.55
CA ARG A 50 -12.62 -17.39 0.82
C ARG A 50 -13.63 -18.43 1.30
N PHE A 51 -14.74 -18.01 1.91
CA PHE A 51 -15.66 -18.95 2.57
C PHE A 51 -17.06 -18.92 1.97
N SER A 52 -17.65 -20.14 1.92
CA SER A 52 -18.99 -20.38 1.38
C SER A 52 -20.09 -19.69 2.19
N GLU A 53 -21.32 -19.70 1.66
CA GLU A 53 -22.49 -19.10 2.31
C GLU A 53 -22.77 -19.64 3.72
N GLU A 54 -22.42 -20.88 4.00
CA GLU A 54 -22.63 -21.53 5.30
C GLU A 54 -21.89 -20.82 6.44
N TYR A 55 -20.72 -20.23 6.14
CA TYR A 55 -19.90 -19.50 7.11
C TYR A 55 -20.00 -17.98 6.93
N ARG A 56 -20.96 -17.50 6.15
CA ARG A 56 -21.12 -16.06 5.92
C ARG A 56 -21.47 -15.31 7.17
N VAL A 57 -20.73 -14.23 7.41
CA VAL A 57 -20.96 -13.24 8.44
C VAL A 57 -21.11 -11.87 7.80
N GLY A 58 -22.17 -11.13 8.17
CA GLY A 58 -22.34 -9.75 7.73
C GLY A 58 -21.21 -8.86 8.26
N ARG A 59 -20.91 -7.78 7.54
CA ARG A 59 -19.79 -6.86 7.87
C ARG A 59 -19.83 -6.36 9.31
N ASP A 60 -21.01 -5.95 9.80
CA ASP A 60 -21.14 -5.36 11.13
C ASP A 60 -21.01 -6.45 12.20
N ALA A 61 -21.62 -7.61 12.03
CA ALA A 61 -21.42 -8.76 12.92
C ALA A 61 -19.97 -9.24 12.96
N PHE A 62 -19.25 -9.18 11.83
CA PHE A 62 -17.82 -9.49 11.79
C PHE A 62 -17.01 -8.49 12.62
N ARG A 63 -17.32 -7.20 12.54
CA ARG A 63 -16.68 -6.15 13.36
C ARG A 63 -16.97 -6.33 14.85
N ASP A 64 -18.21 -6.69 15.20
CA ASP A 64 -18.60 -6.94 16.59
C ASP A 64 -17.82 -8.12 17.18
N ILE A 65 -17.66 -9.22 16.44
CA ILE A 65 -16.82 -10.36 16.85
C ILE A 65 -15.38 -9.92 17.10
N LEU A 66 -14.79 -9.14 16.18
CA LEU A 66 -13.42 -8.63 16.38
C LEU A 66 -13.31 -7.72 17.61
N HIS A 67 -14.33 -6.92 17.89
CA HIS A 67 -14.37 -6.05 19.06
C HIS A 67 -14.47 -6.85 20.37
N GLU A 68 -15.39 -7.80 20.45
CA GLU A 68 -15.62 -8.66 21.62
C GLU A 68 -14.37 -9.48 21.99
N HIS A 69 -13.60 -9.91 20.99
CA HIS A 69 -12.35 -10.66 21.19
C HIS A 69 -11.09 -9.78 21.31
N GLY A 70 -11.25 -8.45 21.46
CA GLY A 70 -10.12 -7.52 21.64
C GLY A 70 -9.19 -7.44 20.42
N LEU A 71 -9.68 -7.80 19.23
CA LEU A 71 -8.93 -7.82 17.99
C LEU A 71 -9.00 -6.48 17.23
N ASN A 72 -9.35 -5.37 17.88
CA ASN A 72 -9.34 -4.05 17.27
C ASN A 72 -7.92 -3.49 17.16
N ILE A 73 -7.62 -2.89 16.00
CA ILE A 73 -6.33 -2.24 15.77
C ILE A 73 -6.31 -0.85 16.40
N ARG A 74 -5.34 -0.59 17.27
CA ARG A 74 -5.12 0.74 17.86
C ARG A 74 -4.25 1.57 16.91
N ARG A 75 -4.69 2.79 16.55
CA ARG A 75 -3.88 3.73 15.76
C ARG A 75 -2.68 4.21 16.56
N ARG A 76 -1.47 4.17 15.97
CA ARG A 76 -0.25 4.76 16.56
C ARG A 76 -0.10 6.22 16.13
N PHE A 77 0.57 7.03 16.95
CA PHE A 77 0.92 8.42 16.64
C PHE A 77 1.91 8.50 15.48
N ARG A 78 1.84 9.59 14.70
CA ARG A 78 2.74 9.83 13.56
C ARG A 78 4.15 10.20 14.05
N ALA A 79 5.17 9.63 13.39
CA ALA A 79 6.55 10.09 13.54
C ALA A 79 6.81 11.39 12.74
N PRO A 80 7.75 12.25 13.15
CA PRO A 80 8.06 13.49 12.45
C PRO A 80 8.64 13.25 11.05
N ARG A 81 8.46 14.24 10.17
CA ARG A 81 8.92 14.27 8.78
C ARG A 81 10.39 14.66 8.70
N THR A 82 11.19 13.97 7.86
CA THR A 82 12.59 14.35 7.61
C THR A 82 12.97 14.09 6.14
N THR A 83 12.40 14.83 5.19
CA THR A 83 12.91 14.84 3.81
C THR A 83 13.51 16.21 3.54
N ASP A 84 14.80 16.28 3.23
CA ASP A 84 15.45 17.48 2.74
C ASP A 84 15.39 17.48 1.20
N SER A 85 14.61 18.40 0.65
CA SER A 85 14.44 18.60 -0.80
C SER A 85 15.22 19.81 -1.32
N ARG A 86 16.12 20.39 -0.51
CA ARG A 86 16.92 21.57 -0.86
C ARG A 86 18.27 21.15 -1.42
N HIS A 87 18.33 20.88 -2.71
CA HIS A 87 19.57 20.58 -3.42
C HIS A 87 19.62 21.27 -4.77
N SER A 88 20.81 21.38 -5.36
CA SER A 88 21.09 22.03 -6.66
C SER A 88 20.97 21.09 -7.87
N LEU A 89 20.50 19.84 -7.68
CA LEU A 89 20.35 18.89 -8.77
C LEU A 89 19.17 19.25 -9.68
N PRO A 90 19.18 18.82 -10.97
CA PRO A 90 18.07 19.08 -11.89
C PRO A 90 16.72 18.61 -11.34
N THR A 91 15.68 19.40 -11.58
CA THR A 91 14.30 19.06 -11.25
C THR A 91 13.48 18.90 -12.53
N TYR A 92 12.47 18.04 -12.49
CA TYR A 92 11.62 17.75 -13.63
C TYR A 92 10.19 18.24 -13.38
N PRO A 93 9.44 18.62 -14.44
CA PRO A 93 8.07 19.12 -14.28
C PRO A 93 7.13 18.05 -13.71
N ASN A 94 6.08 18.49 -13.03
CA ASN A 94 5.02 17.60 -12.55
C ASN A 94 4.07 17.26 -13.70
N LEU A 95 4.26 16.08 -14.29
CA LEU A 95 3.48 15.60 -15.43
C LEU A 95 2.21 14.84 -15.01
N VAL A 96 2.01 14.60 -13.69
CA VAL A 96 0.90 13.75 -13.20
C VAL A 96 -0.20 14.54 -12.49
N LYS A 97 -0.06 15.85 -12.37
CA LYS A 97 -0.97 16.72 -11.61
C LYS A 97 -2.43 16.59 -12.07
N ASN A 98 -2.65 16.56 -13.38
CA ASN A 98 -3.97 16.50 -14.02
C ASN A 98 -4.21 15.18 -14.76
N VAL A 99 -3.54 14.10 -14.37
CA VAL A 99 -3.70 12.79 -14.99
C VAL A 99 -4.41 11.83 -14.05
N ILE A 100 -5.46 11.20 -14.54
CA ILE A 100 -6.11 10.04 -13.93
C ILE A 100 -5.63 8.82 -14.73
N PRO A 101 -4.83 7.90 -14.14
CA PRO A 101 -4.35 6.76 -14.87
C PRO A 101 -5.52 5.82 -15.21
N THR A 102 -5.54 5.31 -16.44
CA THR A 102 -6.58 4.43 -16.98
C THR A 102 -6.06 3.03 -17.32
N ARG A 103 -4.77 2.79 -17.17
CA ARG A 103 -4.13 1.49 -17.43
C ARG A 103 -2.89 1.28 -16.55
N PRO A 104 -2.48 0.03 -16.34
CA PRO A 104 -1.18 -0.27 -15.74
C PRO A 104 -0.01 0.31 -16.55
N ASN A 105 1.09 0.55 -15.88
CA ASN A 105 2.33 1.07 -16.47
C ASN A 105 2.19 2.42 -17.22
N GLN A 106 1.19 3.21 -16.85
CA GLN A 106 1.05 4.59 -17.33
C GLN A 106 1.80 5.57 -16.42
N ILE A 107 1.68 5.40 -15.12
CA ILE A 107 2.34 6.21 -14.11
C ILE A 107 2.85 5.30 -13.00
N TRP A 108 4.13 5.37 -12.71
CA TRP A 108 4.73 4.81 -11.52
C TRP A 108 5.01 5.92 -10.51
N VAL A 109 4.72 5.67 -9.23
CA VAL A 109 5.05 6.59 -8.14
C VAL A 109 6.08 5.95 -7.23
N SER A 110 7.04 6.74 -6.76
CA SER A 110 8.10 6.29 -5.89
C SER A 110 8.31 7.20 -4.69
N ASP A 111 8.66 6.60 -3.57
CA ASP A 111 9.07 7.32 -2.37
C ASP A 111 9.96 6.42 -1.49
N ILE A 112 10.71 7.05 -0.59
CA ILE A 112 11.59 6.38 0.36
C ILE A 112 11.07 6.61 1.77
N THR A 113 10.96 5.53 2.52
CA THR A 113 10.65 5.60 3.96
C THR A 113 11.74 4.93 4.78
N TYR A 114 11.82 5.21 6.07
CA TYR A 114 12.75 4.55 6.98
C TYR A 114 12.02 3.62 7.94
N ILE A 115 12.71 2.54 8.32
CA ILE A 115 12.26 1.53 9.28
C ILE A 115 13.31 1.45 10.39
N ALA A 116 12.87 1.48 11.65
CA ALA A 116 13.75 1.38 12.79
C ALA A 116 14.24 -0.07 12.97
N ILE A 117 15.53 -0.20 13.31
CA ILE A 117 16.19 -1.43 13.72
C ILE A 117 16.72 -1.20 15.13
N GLU A 118 16.44 -2.11 16.06
CA GLU A 118 16.96 -2.07 17.43
C GLU A 118 18.50 -2.17 17.40
N ASP A 119 19.15 -1.27 18.11
CA ASP A 119 20.59 -1.18 18.18
C ASP A 119 20.98 -0.68 19.58
N SER A 120 21.45 -1.60 20.42
CA SER A 120 21.82 -1.30 21.80
C SER A 120 23.03 -0.36 21.91
N GLU A 121 23.85 -0.26 20.87
CA GLU A 121 25.03 0.63 20.81
C GLU A 121 24.67 2.04 20.34
N ALA A 122 23.51 2.18 19.67
CA ALA A 122 23.04 3.47 19.22
C ALA A 122 22.53 4.33 20.39
N ARG A 123 22.83 5.63 20.37
CA ARG A 123 22.43 6.61 21.43
C ARG A 123 20.93 6.56 21.77
N LEU A 124 20.08 6.24 20.82
CA LEU A 124 18.62 6.18 20.96
C LEU A 124 18.09 4.74 21.13
N GLY A 125 18.96 3.72 21.21
CA GLY A 125 18.58 2.32 21.25
C GLY A 125 18.11 1.76 19.91
N TYR A 126 18.19 2.54 18.82
CA TYR A 126 17.84 2.10 17.47
C TYR A 126 18.59 2.89 16.41
N THR A 127 18.74 2.27 15.26
CA THR A 127 19.19 2.86 14.00
C THR A 127 18.11 2.75 12.93
N PHE A 128 18.38 3.21 11.72
CA PHE A 128 17.41 3.14 10.63
C PHE A 128 17.97 2.41 9.42
N CYS A 129 17.11 1.68 8.74
CA CYS A 129 17.27 1.32 7.34
C CYS A 129 16.20 2.02 6.49
N PHE A 130 16.42 2.01 5.18
CA PHE A 130 15.60 2.74 4.23
C PHE A 130 14.90 1.77 3.30
N LEU A 131 13.62 2.02 3.04
CA LEU A 131 12.82 1.25 2.11
C LEU A 131 12.39 2.17 0.97
N THR A 132 12.90 1.90 -0.24
CA THR A 132 12.41 2.48 -1.48
C THR A 132 11.27 1.62 -2.00
N ILE A 133 10.15 2.22 -2.40
CA ILE A 133 9.02 1.56 -3.05
C ILE A 133 8.73 2.24 -4.39
N ILE A 134 8.43 1.43 -5.40
CA ILE A 134 7.88 1.87 -6.69
C ILE A 134 6.57 1.14 -6.89
N MET A 135 5.50 1.91 -7.06
CA MET A 135 4.13 1.43 -7.17
C MET A 135 3.48 1.93 -8.46
N ASP A 136 2.73 1.07 -9.13
CA ASP A 136 1.86 1.47 -10.23
C ASP A 136 0.67 2.30 -9.72
N ALA A 137 0.47 3.48 -10.30
CA ALA A 137 -0.55 4.42 -9.84
C ALA A 137 -1.97 3.98 -10.18
N TYR A 138 -2.15 3.16 -11.21
CA TYR A 138 -3.45 2.61 -11.60
C TYR A 138 -3.82 1.43 -10.70
N SER A 139 -3.07 0.35 -10.74
CA SER A 139 -3.37 -0.91 -10.07
C SER A 139 -3.01 -0.92 -8.58
N LYS A 140 -2.23 0.05 -8.09
CA LYS A 140 -1.63 0.08 -6.75
C LYS A 140 -0.61 -1.04 -6.48
N LYS A 141 -0.21 -1.80 -7.51
CA LYS A 141 0.77 -2.88 -7.39
C LYS A 141 2.16 -2.34 -7.08
N ILE A 142 2.80 -2.90 -6.07
CA ILE A 142 4.22 -2.66 -5.80
C ILE A 142 5.02 -3.46 -6.80
N LEU A 143 5.69 -2.76 -7.72
CA LEU A 143 6.46 -3.34 -8.83
C LEU A 143 7.93 -3.52 -8.45
N GLY A 144 8.46 -2.61 -7.65
CA GLY A 144 9.84 -2.65 -7.22
C GLY A 144 10.02 -2.12 -5.80
N TRP A 145 10.93 -2.72 -5.07
CA TRP A 145 11.27 -2.28 -3.73
C TRP A 145 12.70 -2.66 -3.34
N ARG A 146 13.27 -1.92 -2.39
CA ARG A 146 14.60 -2.21 -1.86
C ARG A 146 14.71 -1.76 -0.41
N VAL A 147 15.14 -2.66 0.47
CA VAL A 147 15.60 -2.34 1.82
C VAL A 147 17.11 -2.15 1.79
N ALA A 148 17.61 -1.05 2.35
CA ALA A 148 19.02 -0.69 2.31
C ALA A 148 19.48 0.00 3.61
N PRO A 149 20.77 -0.10 3.99
CA PRO A 149 21.28 0.56 5.18
C PRO A 149 21.51 2.06 5.00
N THR A 150 21.59 2.54 3.76
CA THR A 150 21.87 3.95 3.43
C THR A 150 20.89 4.51 2.40
N LEU A 151 20.89 5.83 2.23
CA LEU A 151 20.06 6.57 1.25
C LEU A 151 20.75 6.74 -0.11
N GLU A 152 21.77 5.96 -0.41
CA GLU A 152 22.48 6.07 -1.70
C GLU A 152 21.57 5.78 -2.89
N ALA A 153 21.69 6.55 -3.96
CA ALA A 153 20.90 6.40 -5.19
C ALA A 153 20.98 4.98 -5.80
N ALA A 154 22.13 4.31 -5.63
CA ALA A 154 22.33 2.93 -6.07
C ALA A 154 21.26 1.94 -5.54
N HIS A 155 20.71 2.19 -4.34
CA HIS A 155 19.65 1.35 -3.77
C HIS A 155 18.30 1.62 -4.43
N SER A 156 17.96 2.88 -4.68
CA SER A 156 16.74 3.25 -5.41
C SER A 156 16.79 2.77 -6.87
N ILE A 157 17.97 2.79 -7.51
CA ILE A 157 18.20 2.21 -8.84
C ILE A 157 17.91 0.69 -8.85
N LYS A 158 18.25 -0.05 -7.79
CA LYS A 158 17.92 -1.48 -7.70
C LYS A 158 16.40 -1.71 -7.62
N ALA A 159 15.67 -0.86 -6.90
CA ALA A 159 14.19 -0.91 -6.88
C ALA A 159 13.61 -0.58 -8.27
N LEU A 160 14.15 0.44 -8.95
CA LEU A 160 13.75 0.80 -10.30
C LEU A 160 13.98 -0.33 -11.30
N LYS A 161 15.15 -0.93 -11.29
CA LYS A 161 15.48 -2.09 -12.16
C LYS A 161 14.58 -3.30 -11.86
N MET A 162 14.14 -3.49 -10.61
CA MET A 162 13.16 -4.52 -10.26
C MET A 162 11.79 -4.20 -10.89
N ALA A 163 11.33 -2.95 -10.82
CA ALA A 163 10.08 -2.53 -11.44
C ALA A 163 10.13 -2.67 -12.98
N ILE A 164 11.23 -2.23 -13.62
CA ILE A 164 11.42 -2.34 -15.06
C ILE A 164 11.31 -3.80 -15.56
N LYS A 165 11.81 -4.76 -14.78
CA LYS A 165 11.70 -6.19 -15.13
C LYS A 165 10.27 -6.73 -15.13
N THR A 166 9.29 -6.00 -14.59
CA THR A 166 7.87 -6.38 -14.63
C THR A 166 7.15 -5.89 -15.88
N LEU A 167 7.79 -5.02 -16.67
CA LEU A 167 7.21 -4.56 -17.93
C LEU A 167 7.09 -5.73 -18.91
N PRO A 168 6.00 -5.77 -19.69
CA PRO A 168 5.86 -6.74 -20.78
C PRO A 168 7.01 -6.63 -21.78
N GLU A 169 7.34 -7.74 -22.43
CA GLU A 169 8.32 -7.74 -23.53
C GLU A 169 7.83 -6.82 -24.67
N GLY A 170 8.72 -5.97 -25.19
CA GLY A 170 8.37 -5.01 -26.24
C GLY A 170 7.51 -3.83 -25.76
N PHE A 171 7.41 -3.57 -24.45
CA PHE A 171 6.67 -2.41 -23.93
C PHE A 171 7.17 -1.11 -24.54
N SER A 172 6.29 -0.38 -25.25
CA SER A 172 6.63 0.85 -25.99
C SER A 172 5.70 2.03 -25.67
N GLU A 173 4.76 1.85 -24.72
CA GLU A 173 3.82 2.87 -24.35
C GLU A 173 4.47 3.92 -23.41
N THR A 174 3.89 5.12 -23.38
CA THR A 174 4.37 6.18 -22.49
C THR A 174 4.22 5.78 -21.04
N LEU A 175 5.33 5.79 -20.31
CA LEU A 175 5.40 5.54 -18.87
C LEU A 175 6.06 6.74 -18.19
N ILE A 176 5.37 7.31 -17.19
CA ILE A 176 5.88 8.41 -16.35
C ILE A 176 6.28 7.84 -15.00
N HIS A 177 7.51 8.15 -14.56
CA HIS A 177 7.98 7.87 -13.21
C HIS A 177 7.93 9.15 -12.38
N HIS A 178 7.06 9.19 -11.38
CA HIS A 178 6.85 10.34 -10.50
C HIS A 178 7.42 10.11 -9.10
N SER A 179 8.19 11.06 -8.59
CA SER A 179 8.78 11.04 -7.26
C SER A 179 8.75 12.42 -6.60
N ASP A 180 9.15 12.48 -5.33
CA ASP A 180 9.56 13.74 -4.73
C ASP A 180 10.90 14.24 -5.33
N ARG A 181 11.37 15.41 -4.84
CA ARG A 181 12.66 16.00 -5.26
C ARG A 181 13.85 15.45 -4.48
N GLY A 182 13.80 14.21 -3.98
CA GLY A 182 14.92 13.59 -3.29
C GLY A 182 16.16 13.46 -4.17
N THR A 183 17.35 13.68 -3.61
CA THR A 183 18.65 13.59 -4.31
C THR A 183 18.84 12.27 -5.04
N GLN A 184 18.26 11.20 -4.51
CA GLN A 184 18.33 9.85 -5.08
C GLN A 184 17.68 9.78 -6.46
N TYR A 185 16.52 10.43 -6.63
CA TYR A 185 15.75 10.46 -7.87
C TYR A 185 16.31 11.46 -8.89
N ALA A 186 16.96 12.53 -8.41
CA ALA A 186 17.60 13.56 -9.24
C ALA A 186 19.03 13.19 -9.66
N SER A 187 19.58 12.07 -9.17
CA SER A 187 20.95 11.66 -9.52
C SER A 187 21.08 11.29 -11.00
N ALA A 188 22.22 11.61 -11.60
CA ALA A 188 22.48 11.34 -13.02
C ALA A 188 22.29 9.84 -13.37
N ASP A 189 22.75 8.94 -12.49
CA ASP A 189 22.60 7.49 -12.70
C ASP A 189 21.15 7.03 -12.68
N TYR A 190 20.31 7.59 -11.80
CA TYR A 190 18.89 7.26 -11.75
C TYR A 190 18.17 7.74 -13.01
N ILE A 191 18.42 8.98 -13.41
CA ILE A 191 17.85 9.58 -14.63
C ILE A 191 18.32 8.84 -15.88
N LYS A 192 19.59 8.43 -15.92
CA LYS A 192 20.10 7.59 -17.01
C LYS A 192 19.34 6.28 -17.14
N VAL A 193 19.06 5.57 -16.03
CA VAL A 193 18.27 4.33 -16.06
C VAL A 193 16.85 4.57 -16.57
N LEU A 194 16.19 5.67 -16.21
CA LEU A 194 14.88 6.04 -16.76
C LEU A 194 14.98 6.26 -18.28
N ALA A 195 15.93 7.06 -18.74
CA ALA A 195 16.12 7.38 -20.15
C ALA A 195 16.45 6.14 -20.99
N ASP A 196 17.35 5.28 -20.51
CA ASP A 196 17.72 4.02 -21.17
C ASP A 196 16.53 3.06 -21.37
N ASN A 197 15.42 3.26 -20.62
CA ASN A 197 14.21 2.45 -20.69
C ASN A 197 12.98 3.24 -21.20
N ASN A 198 13.16 4.41 -21.81
CA ASN A 198 12.08 5.29 -22.32
C ASN A 198 11.05 5.69 -21.26
N ILE A 199 11.45 5.83 -20.00
CA ILE A 199 10.60 6.25 -18.88
C ILE A 199 10.80 7.75 -18.64
N THR A 200 9.72 8.52 -18.67
CA THR A 200 9.76 9.96 -18.49
C THR A 200 9.82 10.35 -17.02
N PRO A 201 10.84 11.08 -16.55
CA PRO A 201 10.89 11.55 -15.17
C PRO A 201 9.88 12.67 -14.91
N SER A 202 9.28 12.63 -13.72
CA SER A 202 8.37 13.66 -13.22
C SER A 202 8.60 13.84 -11.72
N MET A 203 8.53 15.08 -11.23
CA MET A 203 8.76 15.39 -9.81
C MET A 203 7.68 16.32 -9.27
N THR A 204 7.49 16.31 -7.94
CA THR A 204 6.60 17.26 -7.26
C THR A 204 7.03 18.70 -7.53
N GLU A 205 6.09 19.63 -7.70
CA GLU A 205 6.39 21.06 -7.96
C GLU A 205 6.91 21.78 -6.72
N SER A 206 6.37 21.45 -5.57
CA SER A 206 6.74 22.05 -4.28
C SER A 206 6.81 20.93 -3.24
N GLY A 207 7.36 21.22 -2.06
CA GLY A 207 7.31 20.29 -0.93
C GLY A 207 5.88 20.01 -0.41
N ASN A 208 4.85 20.19 -1.25
CA ASN A 208 3.47 19.92 -0.89
C ASN A 208 3.22 18.40 -0.86
N PRO A 209 2.83 17.86 0.30
CA PRO A 209 2.50 16.43 0.45
C PRO A 209 1.46 15.92 -0.54
N LYS A 210 0.57 16.78 -1.02
CA LYS A 210 -0.49 16.37 -1.95
C LYS A 210 0.04 15.94 -3.31
N ASP A 211 1.24 16.39 -3.69
CA ASP A 211 1.81 16.11 -5.01
C ASP A 211 2.30 14.65 -5.12
N ASN A 212 2.65 13.97 -3.99
CA ASN A 212 3.04 12.56 -3.96
C ASN A 212 2.20 11.72 -2.98
N ALA A 213 0.95 12.10 -2.78
CA ALA A 213 0.06 11.48 -1.79
C ALA A 213 -0.11 9.95 -1.97
N MET A 214 -0.01 9.43 -3.19
CA MET A 214 -0.10 7.99 -3.45
C MET A 214 1.11 7.25 -2.90
N ALA A 215 2.32 7.74 -3.11
CA ALA A 215 3.52 7.12 -2.60
C ALA A 215 3.64 7.26 -1.07
N GLU A 216 3.24 8.41 -0.51
CA GLU A 216 3.12 8.56 0.95
C GLU A 216 2.12 7.56 1.55
N ARG A 217 1.00 7.32 0.86
CA ARG A 217 -0.03 6.37 1.31
C ARG A 217 0.49 4.94 1.35
N ILE A 218 1.22 4.48 0.33
CA ILE A 218 1.78 3.12 0.33
C ILE A 218 2.83 2.95 1.42
N ASN A 219 3.70 3.94 1.63
CA ASN A 219 4.66 3.93 2.73
C ASN A 219 3.96 3.85 4.10
N SER A 220 2.85 4.59 4.27
CA SER A 220 2.03 4.51 5.48
C SER A 220 1.38 3.12 5.63
N THR A 221 0.89 2.51 4.56
CA THR A 221 0.32 1.16 4.59
C THR A 221 1.38 0.14 4.98
N VAL A 222 2.56 0.19 4.37
CA VAL A 222 3.64 -0.74 4.72
C VAL A 222 4.05 -0.60 6.20
N LYS A 223 4.30 0.63 6.67
CA LYS A 223 4.79 0.86 8.05
C LYS A 223 3.72 0.63 9.13
N ASN A 224 2.52 1.12 8.91
CA ASN A 224 1.49 1.24 9.94
C ASN A 224 0.44 0.12 9.88
N GLU A 225 0.48 -0.70 8.84
CA GLU A 225 -0.42 -1.83 8.66
C GLU A 225 0.39 -3.13 8.53
N LEU A 226 1.13 -3.31 7.43
CA LEU A 226 1.83 -4.56 7.11
C LEU A 226 2.97 -4.89 8.08
N LEU A 227 3.67 -3.89 8.60
CA LEU A 227 4.72 -4.04 9.60
C LEU A 227 4.28 -3.62 11.02
N TYR A 228 2.98 -3.46 11.24
CA TYR A 228 2.43 -3.02 12.50
C TYR A 228 2.88 -3.91 13.68
N GLY A 229 3.41 -3.27 14.73
CA GLY A 229 3.82 -3.97 15.95
C GLY A 229 5.09 -4.81 15.82
N LYS A 230 5.70 -4.91 14.64
CA LYS A 230 6.97 -5.65 14.47
C LYS A 230 8.15 -4.80 14.93
N THR A 231 9.10 -5.45 15.60
CA THR A 231 10.42 -4.92 15.95
C THR A 231 11.48 -5.72 15.20
N PHE A 232 12.57 -5.07 14.85
CA PHE A 232 13.63 -5.67 14.04
C PHE A 232 14.98 -5.43 14.68
N SER A 233 15.82 -6.46 14.74
CA SER A 233 17.20 -6.40 15.24
C SER A 233 18.25 -6.48 14.12
N SER A 234 17.81 -6.59 12.85
CA SER A 234 18.73 -6.63 11.70
C SER A 234 18.08 -6.24 10.39
N LEU A 235 18.89 -5.75 9.45
CA LEU A 235 18.48 -5.46 8.09
C LEU A 235 17.85 -6.67 7.38
N ARG A 236 18.36 -7.88 7.65
CA ARG A 236 17.85 -9.12 7.10
C ARG A 236 16.40 -9.39 7.56
N GLN A 237 16.10 -9.17 8.83
CA GLN A 237 14.73 -9.32 9.35
C GLN A 237 13.78 -8.33 8.68
N VAL A 238 14.19 -7.07 8.49
CA VAL A 238 13.39 -6.07 7.77
C VAL A 238 13.15 -6.52 6.33
N PHE A 239 14.20 -6.98 5.63
CA PHE A 239 14.08 -7.46 4.25
C PHE A 239 13.05 -8.59 4.13
N GLU A 240 13.13 -9.63 4.98
CA GLU A 240 12.20 -10.75 4.95
C GLU A 240 10.76 -10.33 5.30
N ALA A 241 10.60 -9.43 6.26
CA ALA A 241 9.30 -8.90 6.63
C ALA A 241 8.67 -8.09 5.48
N VAL A 242 9.44 -7.21 4.83
CA VAL A 242 8.99 -6.43 3.67
C VAL A 242 8.66 -7.35 2.49
N ARG A 243 9.48 -8.37 2.22
CA ARG A 243 9.23 -9.34 1.15
C ARG A 243 7.87 -10.04 1.32
N LYS A 244 7.57 -10.51 2.53
CA LYS A 244 6.27 -11.13 2.87
C LYS A 244 5.13 -10.12 2.77
N ALA A 245 5.34 -8.92 3.31
CA ALA A 245 4.35 -7.84 3.29
C ALA A 245 3.98 -7.40 1.86
N VAL A 246 4.97 -7.24 0.98
CA VAL A 246 4.73 -6.90 -0.44
C VAL A 246 3.99 -8.04 -1.16
N GLY A 247 4.36 -9.29 -0.91
CA GLY A 247 3.65 -10.43 -1.47
C GLY A 247 2.16 -10.40 -1.09
N PHE A 248 1.85 -10.35 0.20
CA PHE A 248 0.48 -10.28 0.69
C PHE A 248 -0.27 -9.04 0.16
N TYR A 249 0.37 -7.88 0.15
CA TYR A 249 -0.21 -6.64 -0.35
C TYR A 249 -0.65 -6.77 -1.81
N ASN A 250 0.19 -7.34 -2.66
CA ASN A 250 -0.10 -7.46 -4.08
C ASN A 250 -1.15 -8.53 -4.39
N SER A 251 -1.08 -9.70 -3.74
CA SER A 251 -1.87 -10.87 -4.12
C SER A 251 -3.13 -11.10 -3.30
N GLU A 252 -3.22 -10.54 -2.09
CA GLU A 252 -4.31 -10.90 -1.17
C GLU A 252 -5.05 -9.71 -0.56
N ARG A 253 -4.42 -8.53 -0.52
CA ARG A 253 -5.01 -7.37 0.13
C ARG A 253 -5.95 -6.61 -0.82
N PRO A 254 -7.28 -6.56 -0.54
CA PRO A 254 -8.22 -5.81 -1.35
C PRO A 254 -8.04 -4.30 -1.13
N HIS A 255 -8.22 -3.54 -2.19
CA HIS A 255 -8.07 -2.09 -2.19
C HIS A 255 -9.35 -1.37 -2.61
N SER A 256 -9.90 -0.54 -1.74
CA SER A 256 -11.10 0.24 -2.06
C SER A 256 -10.93 1.18 -3.25
N SER A 257 -9.68 1.67 -3.51
CA SER A 257 -9.40 2.59 -4.62
C SER A 257 -9.33 1.93 -5.99
N ILE A 258 -9.39 0.63 -6.06
CA ILE A 258 -9.40 -0.19 -7.28
C ILE A 258 -10.56 -1.19 -7.25
N ASP A 259 -11.74 -0.72 -6.84
CA ASP A 259 -12.98 -1.48 -6.76
C ASP A 259 -12.87 -2.77 -5.95
N TRP A 260 -12.06 -2.76 -4.90
CA TRP A 260 -11.79 -3.88 -4.01
C TRP A 260 -11.02 -5.07 -4.62
N HIS A 261 -10.53 -4.92 -5.83
CA HIS A 261 -9.57 -5.89 -6.38
C HIS A 261 -8.26 -5.88 -5.58
N THR A 262 -7.52 -6.96 -5.70
CA THR A 262 -6.11 -6.98 -5.31
C THR A 262 -5.27 -6.20 -6.33
N PRO A 263 -4.11 -5.67 -5.95
CA PRO A 263 -3.21 -5.03 -6.91
C PRO A 263 -2.81 -5.93 -8.09
N ASP A 264 -2.66 -7.23 -7.88
CA ASP A 264 -2.34 -8.19 -8.95
C ASP A 264 -3.48 -8.33 -9.97
N GLU A 265 -4.73 -8.43 -9.50
CA GLU A 265 -5.92 -8.47 -10.35
C GLU A 265 -6.08 -7.16 -11.13
N ALA A 266 -6.02 -6.02 -10.43
CA ALA A 266 -6.15 -4.70 -11.04
C ALA A 266 -5.04 -4.43 -12.08
N HIS A 267 -3.87 -5.04 -11.96
CA HIS A 267 -2.77 -4.88 -12.91
C HIS A 267 -3.02 -5.60 -14.25
N GLN A 268 -4.06 -6.44 -14.34
CA GLN A 268 -4.51 -7.08 -15.58
C GLN A 268 -5.71 -6.37 -16.21
N MET A 269 -6.20 -5.28 -15.59
CA MET A 269 -7.38 -4.54 -16.02
C MET A 269 -7.00 -3.24 -16.74
N GLN A 270 -7.97 -2.66 -17.47
CA GLN A 270 -7.85 -1.37 -18.13
C GLN A 270 -9.17 -0.61 -18.04
N GLY A 271 -9.13 0.71 -18.21
CA GLY A 271 -10.30 1.56 -18.18
C GLY A 271 -10.55 2.21 -16.81
N GLU A 272 -11.68 2.86 -16.66
CA GLU A 272 -12.06 3.48 -15.38
C GLU A 272 -12.47 2.42 -14.36
N MET A 273 -11.89 2.49 -13.16
CA MET A 273 -12.31 1.67 -12.02
C MET A 273 -13.38 2.38 -11.20
N LYS A 274 -14.37 1.63 -10.75
CA LYS A 274 -15.45 2.15 -9.90
C LYS A 274 -14.88 2.69 -8.58
N ARG A 275 -15.25 3.92 -8.26
CA ARG A 275 -14.94 4.57 -6.98
C ARG A 275 -16.08 4.36 -5.99
N HIS A 276 -15.74 4.06 -4.76
CA HIS A 276 -16.69 3.91 -3.64
C HIS A 276 -16.78 5.15 -2.75
N TRP A 277 -16.16 6.26 -3.19
CA TRP A 277 -16.21 7.57 -2.53
C TRP A 277 -16.08 8.68 -3.57
N HIS A 278 -16.52 9.85 -3.21
CA HIS A 278 -16.42 11.06 -4.03
C HIS A 278 -14.95 11.55 -4.07
N SER A 279 -14.42 11.78 -5.26
CA SER A 279 -13.07 12.29 -5.49
C SER A 279 -13.08 13.70 -6.05
N TRP A 280 -13.01 14.68 -5.18
CA TRP A 280 -12.96 16.12 -5.57
C TRP A 280 -11.82 16.42 -6.56
N ARG A 281 -10.69 15.72 -6.45
CA ARG A 281 -9.57 15.88 -7.38
C ARG A 281 -9.93 15.38 -8.79
N GLU A 282 -10.53 14.21 -8.89
CA GLU A 282 -10.91 13.63 -10.19
C GLU A 282 -12.00 14.47 -10.87
N ASP A 283 -12.95 14.98 -10.10
CA ASP A 283 -13.99 15.86 -10.64
C ASP A 283 -13.42 17.20 -11.12
N ALA A 284 -12.46 17.77 -10.40
CA ALA A 284 -11.78 18.98 -10.84
C ALA A 284 -10.99 18.75 -12.14
N ILE A 285 -10.32 17.60 -12.29
CA ILE A 285 -9.61 17.24 -13.52
C ILE A 285 -10.59 17.05 -14.69
N LYS A 286 -11.67 16.29 -14.47
CA LYS A 286 -12.70 16.07 -15.50
C LYS A 286 -13.37 17.39 -15.94
N LYS A 287 -13.66 18.27 -15.00
CA LYS A 287 -14.21 19.60 -15.30
C LYS A 287 -13.26 20.44 -16.14
N GLN A 288 -11.97 20.51 -15.78
CA GLN A 288 -10.97 21.24 -16.58
C GLN A 288 -10.82 20.66 -17.99
N ALA A 289 -10.89 19.34 -18.14
CA ALA A 289 -10.83 18.70 -19.46
C ALA A 289 -12.07 19.06 -20.34
N MET A 290 -13.25 19.20 -19.74
CA MET A 290 -14.47 19.63 -20.45
C MET A 290 -14.45 21.11 -20.85
N GLU A 291 -13.80 21.96 -20.05
CA GLU A 291 -13.68 23.40 -20.33
C GLU A 291 -12.60 23.73 -21.40
N ALA A 292 -11.73 22.76 -21.69
CA ALA A 292 -10.64 22.89 -22.67
C ALA A 292 -11.01 22.41 -24.10
N VAL A 293 -12.21 21.89 -24.30
CA VAL A 293 -12.81 21.47 -25.60
C VAL A 293 -13.80 22.50 -26.05
#